data_44570209e86073792297f737c7368176
#
_entry.id   44570209e86073792297f737c7368176
#
_cell.length_a   1.000
_cell.length_b   1.000
_cell.length_c   1.000
_cell.angle_alpha   90.00
_cell.angle_beta   90.00
_cell.angle_gamma   90.00
#
_symmetry.space_group_name_H-M   'P 1'
#
loop_
_entity.id
_entity.type
_entity.pdbx_description
1 polymer ?
#
loop_
_entity_poly.entity_id
_entity_poly.type
_entity_poly.pdbx_seq_one_letter_code
_entity_poly.pdbx_strand_id
1 'polypeptide(L)'
;MTPESYELQKILRQLADAGCDACVMEVSSQGIMMDRVAGIHYKVGVFTNLYPDHIGPGEHSSFEEYRSWKGKLFQRCDVGVVNADDPNTEALLEGHTCRLVTYGIHAPKVDYRASEQYRLLRNKEMLGVEFTLTEPDGHTLDVQVGMPGLFSIYNALATIGVGKVLGLADAPIHEGLKKALVKGRVELVPISHKFTILIDYAHNEAATESLIETLREYNPNRLVVVFGCGGNRSKLRRYGMGEVCAKLADFSILTEDNNRFEKVEDIIADIKTGMAKGNPDAKYVEIPDRLDALHYAIDHAQEGDLIAVIGKGHEAYRDREGVKTPFLERELIEEYAAETGVE
;
A
#
# COMPACT_ATOMS: atom_id res chain seq x y z
N MET A 1 -11.26 -3.41 -7.78
CA MET A 1 -12.12 -2.63 -8.73
C MET A 1 -13.58 -2.82 -8.35
N THR A 2 -14.40 -1.78 -8.49
CA THR A 2 -15.87 -1.87 -8.24
C THR A 2 -16.49 -2.89 -9.19
N PRO A 3 -17.18 -3.95 -8.68
CA PRO A 3 -17.84 -4.96 -9.51
C PRO A 3 -18.91 -4.36 -10.43
N GLU A 4 -19.31 -5.12 -11.45
CA GLU A 4 -20.47 -4.77 -12.27
C GLU A 4 -21.75 -4.74 -11.40
N SER A 5 -22.73 -3.90 -11.78
CA SER A 5 -23.91 -3.60 -10.94
C SER A 5 -24.66 -4.84 -10.45
N TYR A 6 -24.89 -5.83 -11.31
CA TYR A 6 -25.55 -7.08 -10.92
C TYR A 6 -24.75 -7.88 -9.89
N GLU A 7 -23.44 -8.07 -10.13
CA GLU A 7 -22.57 -8.79 -9.20
C GLU A 7 -22.43 -8.06 -7.88
N LEU A 8 -22.35 -6.72 -7.90
CA LEU A 8 -22.30 -5.93 -6.67
C LEU A 8 -23.57 -6.11 -5.83
N GLN A 9 -24.77 -6.03 -6.43
CA GLN A 9 -26.03 -6.25 -5.72
C GLN A 9 -26.14 -7.67 -5.15
N LYS A 10 -25.66 -8.66 -5.90
CA LYS A 10 -25.60 -10.05 -5.44
C LYS A 10 -24.66 -10.21 -4.24
N ILE A 11 -23.46 -9.61 -4.29
CA ILE A 11 -22.51 -9.62 -3.16
C ILE A 11 -23.13 -8.95 -1.93
N LEU A 12 -23.73 -7.76 -2.08
CA LEU A 12 -24.38 -7.06 -0.98
C LEU A 12 -25.52 -7.89 -0.36
N ARG A 13 -26.30 -8.59 -1.19
CA ARG A 13 -27.35 -9.49 -0.70
C ARG A 13 -26.76 -10.68 0.08
N GLN A 14 -25.68 -11.30 -0.42
CA GLN A 14 -24.99 -12.39 0.25
C GLN A 14 -24.42 -11.95 1.61
N LEU A 15 -23.83 -10.74 1.70
CA LEU A 15 -23.36 -10.18 2.96
C LEU A 15 -24.49 -9.96 3.96
N ALA A 16 -25.62 -9.41 3.49
CA ALA A 16 -26.80 -9.23 4.34
C ALA A 16 -27.36 -10.57 4.84
N ASP A 17 -27.47 -11.58 3.98
CA ASP A 17 -27.93 -12.92 4.34
C ASP A 17 -26.98 -13.64 5.30
N ALA A 18 -25.68 -13.35 5.21
CA ALA A 18 -24.66 -13.85 6.14
C ALA A 18 -24.66 -13.11 7.50
N GLY A 19 -25.49 -12.08 7.68
CA GLY A 19 -25.59 -11.31 8.91
C GLY A 19 -24.45 -10.32 9.13
N CYS A 20 -23.82 -9.84 8.06
CA CYS A 20 -22.80 -8.80 8.17
C CYS A 20 -23.45 -7.46 8.57
N ASP A 21 -22.90 -6.80 9.59
CA ASP A 21 -23.37 -5.50 10.08
C ASP A 21 -22.97 -4.34 9.16
N ALA A 22 -21.85 -4.48 8.45
CA ALA A 22 -21.32 -3.46 7.56
C ALA A 22 -20.52 -4.07 6.39
N CYS A 23 -20.45 -3.32 5.31
CA CYS A 23 -19.60 -3.61 4.15
C CYS A 23 -18.71 -2.40 3.86
N VAL A 24 -17.40 -2.63 3.75
CA VAL A 24 -16.43 -1.64 3.27
C VAL A 24 -16.04 -1.99 1.85
N MET A 25 -16.13 -1.02 0.95
CA MET A 25 -15.83 -1.26 -0.46
C MET A 25 -15.12 -0.07 -1.12
N GLU A 26 -14.34 -0.35 -2.14
CA GLU A 26 -13.82 0.68 -3.03
C GLU A 26 -14.90 1.12 -4.03
N VAL A 27 -15.00 2.44 -4.21
CA VAL A 27 -15.88 3.05 -5.22
C VAL A 27 -15.02 3.79 -6.23
N SER A 28 -14.79 3.17 -7.38
CA SER A 28 -14.02 3.79 -8.46
C SER A 28 -14.83 4.86 -9.19
N SER A 29 -14.14 5.88 -9.73
CA SER A 29 -14.74 6.91 -10.58
C SER A 29 -15.49 6.32 -11.78
N GLN A 30 -14.88 5.32 -12.45
CA GLN A 30 -15.51 4.57 -13.53
C GLN A 30 -16.75 3.79 -13.04
N GLY A 31 -16.70 3.21 -11.83
CA GLY A 31 -17.85 2.53 -11.24
C GLY A 31 -19.04 3.46 -11.03
N ILE A 32 -18.79 4.73 -10.69
CA ILE A 32 -19.84 5.76 -10.60
C ILE A 32 -20.29 6.17 -12.00
N MET A 33 -19.36 6.43 -12.91
CA MET A 33 -19.64 6.86 -14.29
C MET A 33 -20.46 5.83 -15.07
N MET A 34 -20.20 4.56 -14.85
CA MET A 34 -20.88 3.43 -15.49
C MET A 34 -22.11 2.93 -14.72
N ASP A 35 -22.59 3.69 -13.74
CA ASP A 35 -23.73 3.35 -12.89
C ASP A 35 -23.65 2.00 -12.18
N ARG A 36 -22.44 1.45 -11.95
CA ARG A 36 -22.25 0.18 -11.25
C ARG A 36 -22.72 0.24 -9.79
N VAL A 37 -22.75 1.44 -9.21
CA VAL A 37 -23.20 1.72 -7.84
C VAL A 37 -24.55 2.43 -7.78
N ALA A 38 -25.31 2.40 -8.90
CA ALA A 38 -26.64 3.01 -8.94
C ALA A 38 -27.58 2.41 -7.87
N GLY A 39 -28.34 3.26 -7.21
CA GLY A 39 -29.29 2.85 -6.16
C GLY A 39 -28.65 2.52 -4.81
N ILE A 40 -27.33 2.62 -4.68
CA ILE A 40 -26.64 2.46 -3.38
C ILE A 40 -26.51 3.83 -2.72
N HIS A 41 -26.94 3.93 -1.47
CA HIS A 41 -26.68 5.06 -0.58
C HIS A 41 -25.73 4.59 0.53
N TYR A 42 -24.66 5.34 0.74
CA TYR A 42 -23.61 4.96 1.68
C TYR A 42 -23.83 5.63 3.05
N LYS A 43 -23.56 4.90 4.12
CA LYS A 43 -23.52 5.50 5.46
C LYS A 43 -22.38 6.50 5.57
N VAL A 44 -21.20 6.12 5.07
CA VAL A 44 -20.00 6.96 5.07
C VAL A 44 -19.31 6.88 3.70
N GLY A 45 -19.01 8.03 3.10
CA GLY A 45 -18.07 8.18 2.00
C GLY A 45 -16.70 8.61 2.53
N VAL A 46 -15.62 8.02 2.04
CA VAL A 46 -14.26 8.37 2.49
C VAL A 46 -13.45 8.91 1.32
N PHE A 47 -12.76 10.01 1.53
CA PHE A 47 -11.76 10.57 0.62
C PHE A 47 -10.40 10.61 1.28
N THR A 48 -9.42 9.92 0.70
CA THR A 48 -8.05 9.85 1.24
C THR A 48 -7.10 10.77 0.50
N ASN A 49 -7.01 10.67 -0.81
CA ASN A 49 -6.15 11.50 -1.68
C ASN A 49 -6.57 11.37 -3.15
N LEU A 50 -6.04 12.28 -3.98
CA LEU A 50 -6.25 12.25 -5.43
C LEU A 50 -5.00 12.71 -6.17
N TYR A 51 -4.52 11.85 -7.08
CA TYR A 51 -3.44 12.15 -8.01
C TYR A 51 -3.91 11.96 -9.45
N PRO A 52 -3.26 12.62 -10.44
CA PRO A 52 -3.53 12.38 -11.85
C PRO A 52 -3.33 10.91 -12.22
N ASP A 53 -4.43 10.24 -12.57
CA ASP A 53 -4.47 8.84 -12.99
C ASP A 53 -5.76 8.61 -13.79
N HIS A 54 -5.88 7.46 -14.44
CA HIS A 54 -7.07 7.09 -15.19
C HIS A 54 -7.51 8.12 -16.26
N ILE A 55 -6.54 8.71 -16.95
CA ILE A 55 -6.77 9.67 -18.04
C ILE A 55 -6.26 9.05 -19.35
N GLY A 56 -7.15 8.79 -20.29
CA GLY A 56 -6.78 8.18 -21.56
C GLY A 56 -7.94 7.54 -22.33
N PRO A 57 -7.64 6.88 -23.46
CA PRO A 57 -8.66 6.21 -24.26
C PRO A 57 -9.40 5.12 -23.46
N GLY A 58 -10.72 5.26 -23.32
CA GLY A 58 -11.57 4.34 -22.55
C GLY A 58 -11.60 4.63 -21.05
N GLU A 59 -10.98 5.71 -20.61
CA GLU A 59 -10.99 6.23 -19.23
C GLU A 59 -11.58 7.66 -19.22
N HIS A 60 -11.14 8.51 -18.28
CA HIS A 60 -11.59 9.90 -18.23
C HIS A 60 -10.85 10.77 -19.28
N SER A 61 -11.50 11.81 -19.77
CA SER A 61 -10.94 12.74 -20.75
C SER A 61 -9.96 13.74 -20.12
N SER A 62 -10.11 14.02 -18.81
CA SER A 62 -9.26 14.94 -18.06
C SER A 62 -9.23 14.61 -16.56
N PHE A 63 -8.28 15.23 -15.86
CA PHE A 63 -8.19 15.12 -14.41
C PHE A 63 -9.40 15.74 -13.70
N GLU A 64 -9.93 16.84 -14.22
CA GLU A 64 -11.13 17.51 -13.69
C GLU A 64 -12.35 16.58 -13.80
N GLU A 65 -12.52 15.90 -14.93
CA GLU A 65 -13.58 14.93 -15.11
C GLU A 65 -13.42 13.76 -14.12
N TYR A 66 -12.21 13.20 -14.00
CA TYR A 66 -11.89 12.14 -13.04
C TYR A 66 -12.23 12.55 -11.60
N ARG A 67 -11.80 13.75 -11.17
CA ARG A 67 -12.10 14.33 -9.86
C ARG A 67 -13.61 14.52 -9.66
N SER A 68 -14.31 15.09 -10.65
CA SER A 68 -15.76 15.31 -10.60
C SER A 68 -16.53 13.99 -10.39
N TRP A 69 -16.17 12.92 -11.12
CA TRP A 69 -16.79 11.63 -10.94
C TRP A 69 -16.55 11.04 -9.54
N LYS A 70 -15.35 11.15 -8.98
CA LYS A 70 -15.10 10.75 -7.59
C LYS A 70 -15.93 11.55 -6.59
N GLY A 71 -16.08 12.84 -6.81
CA GLY A 71 -16.87 13.74 -5.95
C GLY A 71 -18.35 13.36 -5.84
N LYS A 72 -18.91 12.69 -6.83
CA LYS A 72 -20.31 12.23 -6.80
C LYS A 72 -20.62 11.21 -5.69
N LEU A 73 -19.61 10.57 -5.10
CA LEU A 73 -19.77 9.74 -3.91
C LEU A 73 -20.38 10.56 -2.76
N PHE A 74 -19.96 11.83 -2.61
CA PHE A 74 -20.38 12.71 -1.52
C PHE A 74 -21.78 13.33 -1.72
N GLN A 75 -22.43 13.00 -2.84
CA GLN A 75 -23.85 13.24 -3.08
C GLN A 75 -24.72 12.00 -2.76
N ARG A 76 -24.08 10.88 -2.40
CA ARG A 76 -24.73 9.56 -2.19
C ARG A 76 -24.36 8.95 -0.85
N CYS A 77 -23.93 9.76 0.13
CA CYS A 77 -23.64 9.29 1.50
C CYS A 77 -24.22 10.24 2.55
N ASP A 78 -24.41 9.74 3.77
CA ASP A 78 -24.89 10.53 4.91
C ASP A 78 -23.75 11.44 5.43
N VAL A 79 -22.53 10.88 5.51
CA VAL A 79 -21.35 11.56 6.04
C VAL A 79 -20.16 11.35 5.11
N GLY A 80 -19.45 12.43 4.80
CA GLY A 80 -18.17 12.39 4.12
C GLY A 80 -17.01 12.54 5.12
N VAL A 81 -16.13 11.54 5.24
CA VAL A 81 -14.87 11.63 6.00
C VAL A 81 -13.76 11.96 5.02
N VAL A 82 -13.18 13.16 5.13
CA VAL A 82 -12.37 13.75 4.06
C VAL A 82 -11.03 14.27 4.53
N ASN A 83 -9.98 14.00 3.76
CA ASN A 83 -8.64 14.52 3.98
C ASN A 83 -8.58 16.02 3.58
N ALA A 84 -8.45 16.89 4.56
CA ALA A 84 -8.40 18.34 4.33
C ALA A 84 -7.02 18.84 3.83
N ASP A 85 -5.99 18.00 3.90
CA ASP A 85 -4.64 18.33 3.42
C ASP A 85 -4.47 18.07 1.92
N ASP A 86 -5.36 17.29 1.30
CA ASP A 86 -5.28 17.06 -0.14
C ASP A 86 -5.76 18.32 -0.90
N PRO A 87 -4.96 18.86 -1.83
CA PRO A 87 -5.28 20.09 -2.54
C PRO A 87 -6.52 19.99 -3.43
N ASN A 88 -6.99 18.78 -3.71
CA ASN A 88 -8.19 18.54 -4.51
C ASN A 88 -9.48 18.48 -3.70
N THR A 89 -9.41 18.47 -2.36
CA THR A 89 -10.56 18.22 -1.48
C THR A 89 -11.69 19.20 -1.74
N GLU A 90 -11.40 20.50 -1.80
CA GLU A 90 -12.41 21.54 -2.00
C GLU A 90 -13.14 21.34 -3.33
N ALA A 91 -12.40 21.19 -4.41
CA ALA A 91 -12.97 21.01 -5.76
C ALA A 91 -13.64 19.64 -5.95
N LEU A 92 -13.19 18.59 -5.25
CA LEU A 92 -13.82 17.28 -5.25
C LEU A 92 -15.18 17.30 -4.56
N LEU A 93 -15.33 18.10 -3.50
CA LEU A 93 -16.55 18.22 -2.72
C LEU A 93 -17.57 19.20 -3.33
N GLU A 94 -17.28 19.78 -4.48
CA GLU A 94 -18.24 20.68 -5.13
C GLU A 94 -19.60 19.97 -5.34
N GLY A 95 -20.66 20.58 -4.82
CA GLY A 95 -22.02 20.05 -4.89
C GLY A 95 -22.29 18.85 -3.97
N HIS A 96 -21.46 18.57 -2.97
CA HIS A 96 -21.75 17.56 -1.94
C HIS A 96 -23.04 17.89 -1.17
N THR A 97 -23.71 16.86 -0.66
CA THR A 97 -24.95 17.01 0.13
C THR A 97 -24.87 16.40 1.52
N CYS A 98 -23.76 15.71 1.81
CA CYS A 98 -23.52 15.03 3.08
C CYS A 98 -22.94 15.97 4.16
N ARG A 99 -23.06 15.58 5.42
CA ARG A 99 -22.30 16.18 6.51
C ARG A 99 -20.82 15.82 6.36
N LEU A 100 -19.92 16.78 6.52
CA LEU A 100 -18.49 16.53 6.47
C LEU A 100 -17.90 16.29 7.86
N VAL A 101 -16.95 15.38 7.93
CA VAL A 101 -15.99 15.16 9.00
C VAL A 101 -14.61 15.24 8.38
N THR A 102 -13.81 16.17 8.84
CA THR A 102 -12.52 16.50 8.24
C THR A 102 -11.36 15.94 9.07
N TYR A 103 -10.31 15.52 8.40
CA TYR A 103 -9.08 15.12 9.06
C TYR A 103 -7.85 15.64 8.30
N GLY A 104 -6.73 15.75 9.02
CA GLY A 104 -5.47 16.20 8.44
C GLY A 104 -4.38 16.38 9.47
N ILE A 105 -3.22 16.79 8.99
CA ILE A 105 -2.02 17.14 9.78
C ILE A 105 -1.80 18.65 9.73
N HIS A 106 -1.84 19.22 8.52
CA HIS A 106 -1.42 20.60 8.23
C HIS A 106 -2.59 21.58 8.07
N ALA A 107 -3.74 21.13 7.63
CA ALA A 107 -4.90 21.99 7.39
C ALA A 107 -5.28 22.77 8.66
N PRO A 108 -5.57 24.08 8.58
CA PRO A 108 -5.68 24.94 9.76
C PRO A 108 -6.84 24.56 10.69
N LYS A 109 -7.88 23.96 10.16
CA LYS A 109 -9.07 23.55 10.92
C LYS A 109 -9.57 22.21 10.42
N VAL A 110 -9.54 21.20 11.28
CA VAL A 110 -10.06 19.84 11.04
C VAL A 110 -10.69 19.29 12.30
N ASP A 111 -11.57 18.30 12.14
CA ASP A 111 -12.19 17.60 13.27
C ASP A 111 -11.19 16.65 13.95
N TYR A 112 -10.41 15.89 13.16
CA TYR A 112 -9.39 14.97 13.66
C TYR A 112 -8.02 15.37 13.13
N ARG A 113 -7.11 15.71 14.05
CA ARG A 113 -5.76 16.16 13.71
C ARG A 113 -4.71 15.20 14.25
N ALA A 114 -3.77 14.78 13.41
CA ALA A 114 -2.54 14.18 13.88
C ALA A 114 -1.46 15.25 14.10
N SER A 115 -0.57 15.00 15.06
CA SER A 115 0.64 15.82 15.25
C SER A 115 1.54 15.73 14.01
N GLU A 116 2.25 16.82 13.66
CA GLU A 116 3.26 16.81 12.59
C GLU A 116 4.46 15.91 12.95
N GLN A 117 4.76 15.84 14.24
CA GLN A 117 5.80 14.96 14.75
C GLN A 117 5.21 13.62 15.13
N TYR A 118 5.81 12.56 14.66
CA TYR A 118 5.44 11.19 14.97
C TYR A 118 6.67 10.35 15.32
N ARG A 119 6.44 9.25 16.01
CA ARG A 119 7.48 8.32 16.43
C ARG A 119 7.43 7.05 15.58
N LEU A 120 8.59 6.61 15.11
CA LEU A 120 8.73 5.35 14.40
C LEU A 120 8.78 4.19 15.40
N LEU A 121 8.00 3.16 15.13
CA LEU A 121 7.94 1.93 15.92
C LEU A 121 8.60 0.80 15.13
N ARG A 122 9.66 0.20 15.67
CA ARG A 122 10.32 -0.96 15.06
C ARG A 122 10.65 -2.02 16.13
N ASN A 123 10.07 -3.19 15.96
CA ASN A 123 10.44 -4.41 16.69
C ASN A 123 10.14 -5.64 15.81
N LYS A 124 10.31 -6.86 16.32
CA LYS A 124 10.07 -8.09 15.56
C LYS A 124 8.67 -8.19 14.95
N GLU A 125 7.66 -7.68 15.67
CA GLU A 125 6.24 -7.84 15.31
C GLU A 125 5.63 -6.60 14.65
N MET A 126 6.32 -5.46 14.72
CA MET A 126 5.77 -4.18 14.27
C MET A 126 6.83 -3.32 13.57
N LEU A 127 6.48 -2.86 12.38
CA LEU A 127 7.08 -1.71 11.73
C LEU A 127 5.94 -0.71 11.52
N GLY A 128 5.91 0.35 12.31
CA GLY A 128 4.75 1.23 12.36
C GLY A 128 5.08 2.65 12.80
N VAL A 129 4.04 3.42 13.10
CA VAL A 129 4.16 4.80 13.56
C VAL A 129 3.28 5.04 14.79
N GLU A 130 3.66 6.02 15.61
CA GLU A 130 2.86 6.54 16.71
C GLU A 130 2.78 8.05 16.61
N PHE A 131 1.59 8.60 16.70
CA PHE A 131 1.33 10.03 16.64
C PHE A 131 0.32 10.45 17.70
N THR A 132 0.31 11.74 18.08
CA THR A 132 -0.72 12.29 18.95
C THR A 132 -1.92 12.73 18.11
N LEU A 133 -3.08 12.15 18.40
CA LEU A 133 -4.38 12.56 17.85
C LEU A 133 -4.97 13.69 18.71
N THR A 134 -5.51 14.72 18.07
CA THR A 134 -6.39 15.72 18.69
C THR A 134 -7.81 15.55 18.14
N GLU A 135 -8.77 15.36 19.03
CA GLU A 135 -10.21 15.19 18.71
C GLU A 135 -10.96 16.55 18.70
N PRO A 136 -12.20 16.60 18.18
CA PRO A 136 -12.97 17.86 18.05
C PRO A 136 -13.21 18.62 19.36
N ASP A 137 -13.25 17.93 20.50
CA ASP A 137 -13.41 18.51 21.85
C ASP A 137 -12.08 19.00 22.47
N GLY A 138 -10.97 18.82 21.75
CA GLY A 138 -9.62 19.14 22.20
C GLY A 138 -8.93 18.06 23.03
N HIS A 139 -9.58 16.90 23.23
CA HIS A 139 -8.92 15.76 23.87
C HIS A 139 -7.78 15.25 23.00
N THR A 140 -6.67 14.86 23.63
CA THR A 140 -5.48 14.35 22.95
C THR A 140 -5.10 12.96 23.49
N LEU A 141 -4.65 12.09 22.58
CA LEU A 141 -4.20 10.74 22.92
C LEU A 141 -3.18 10.23 21.89
N ASP A 142 -2.31 9.33 22.33
CA ASP A 142 -1.34 8.71 21.44
C ASP A 142 -1.96 7.49 20.73
N VAL A 143 -1.78 7.43 19.42
CA VAL A 143 -2.31 6.38 18.55
C VAL A 143 -1.15 5.64 17.88
N GLN A 144 -1.13 4.32 18.03
CA GLN A 144 -0.20 3.42 17.35
C GLN A 144 -0.84 2.81 16.12
N VAL A 145 -0.10 2.77 15.03
CA VAL A 145 -0.49 2.14 13.74
C VAL A 145 0.54 1.10 13.37
N GLY A 146 0.10 -0.14 13.11
CA GLY A 146 0.96 -1.27 12.75
C GLY A 146 1.49 -1.24 11.31
N MET A 147 1.46 -0.08 10.65
CA MET A 147 1.98 0.13 9.29
C MET A 147 2.86 1.38 9.26
N PRO A 148 3.98 1.36 8.50
CA PRO A 148 4.94 2.46 8.46
C PRO A 148 4.48 3.62 7.58
N GLY A 149 5.16 4.75 7.75
CA GLY A 149 5.09 5.91 6.88
C GLY A 149 3.94 6.87 7.17
N LEU A 150 4.12 8.09 6.70
CA LEU A 150 3.18 9.20 6.88
C LEU A 150 1.78 8.88 6.31
N PHE A 151 1.71 8.16 5.19
CA PHE A 151 0.43 7.75 4.61
C PHE A 151 -0.41 6.87 5.56
N SER A 152 0.24 6.11 6.44
CA SER A 152 -0.46 5.30 7.44
C SER A 152 -1.14 6.15 8.51
N ILE A 153 -0.58 7.32 8.83
CA ILE A 153 -1.21 8.31 9.71
C ILE A 153 -2.49 8.85 9.06
N TYR A 154 -2.46 9.23 7.79
CA TYR A 154 -3.65 9.68 7.07
C TYR A 154 -4.74 8.59 6.98
N ASN A 155 -4.34 7.34 6.71
CA ASN A 155 -5.26 6.20 6.68
C ASN A 155 -5.86 5.92 8.07
N ALA A 156 -5.06 6.07 9.13
CA ALA A 156 -5.54 5.94 10.51
C ALA A 156 -6.55 7.05 10.86
N LEU A 157 -6.27 8.31 10.50
CA LEU A 157 -7.20 9.41 10.71
C LEU A 157 -8.54 9.18 10.00
N ALA A 158 -8.50 8.70 8.75
CA ALA A 158 -9.70 8.31 8.01
C ALA A 158 -10.48 7.21 8.75
N THR A 159 -9.78 6.18 9.23
CA THR A 159 -10.36 5.05 9.97
C THR A 159 -10.98 5.52 11.29
N ILE A 160 -10.31 6.39 12.03
CA ILE A 160 -10.83 7.00 13.27
C ILE A 160 -12.09 7.79 12.96
N GLY A 161 -12.07 8.68 11.94
CA GLY A 161 -13.22 9.46 11.54
C GLY A 161 -14.44 8.57 11.20
N VAL A 162 -14.23 7.48 10.44
CA VAL A 162 -15.28 6.50 10.13
C VAL A 162 -15.78 5.81 11.40
N GLY A 163 -14.88 5.31 12.25
CA GLY A 163 -15.25 4.63 13.50
C GLY A 163 -16.09 5.51 14.42
N LYS A 164 -15.70 6.78 14.59
CA LYS A 164 -16.44 7.77 15.39
C LYS A 164 -17.82 8.10 14.78
N VAL A 165 -17.91 8.22 13.45
CA VAL A 165 -19.20 8.40 12.75
C VAL A 165 -20.14 7.21 12.97
N LEU A 166 -19.60 6.00 13.03
CA LEU A 166 -20.35 4.77 13.30
C LEU A 166 -20.63 4.54 14.79
N GLY A 167 -20.14 5.41 15.68
CA GLY A 167 -20.33 5.30 17.13
C GLY A 167 -19.50 4.22 17.81
N LEU A 168 -18.40 3.82 17.20
CA LEU A 168 -17.46 2.88 17.82
C LEU A 168 -16.69 3.54 18.97
N ALA A 169 -16.42 2.78 20.01
CA ALA A 169 -15.55 3.22 21.11
C ALA A 169 -14.08 3.31 20.66
N ASP A 170 -13.26 4.08 21.39
CA ASP A 170 -11.85 4.29 21.05
C ASP A 170 -11.02 3.02 21.11
N ALA A 171 -11.20 2.22 22.15
CA ALA A 171 -10.41 1.02 22.35
C ALA A 171 -10.41 0.05 21.17
N PRO A 172 -11.55 -0.36 20.58
CA PRO A 172 -11.54 -1.22 19.40
C PRO A 172 -10.97 -0.53 18.15
N ILE A 173 -11.12 0.80 17.98
CA ILE A 173 -10.50 1.52 16.87
C ILE A 173 -8.98 1.46 17.00
N HIS A 174 -8.43 1.78 18.16
CA HIS A 174 -6.97 1.79 18.41
C HIS A 174 -6.36 0.40 18.32
N GLU A 175 -7.02 -0.62 18.89
CA GLU A 175 -6.56 -2.01 18.76
C GLU A 175 -6.56 -2.47 17.29
N GLY A 176 -7.57 -2.07 16.52
CA GLY A 176 -7.63 -2.34 15.08
C GLY A 176 -6.48 -1.68 14.31
N LEU A 177 -6.19 -0.41 14.60
CA LEU A 177 -5.08 0.32 13.96
C LEU A 177 -3.71 -0.27 14.32
N LYS A 178 -3.50 -0.62 15.59
CA LYS A 178 -2.26 -1.24 16.05
C LYS A 178 -2.02 -2.60 15.40
N LYS A 179 -3.08 -3.36 15.14
CA LYS A 179 -3.02 -4.68 14.48
C LYS A 179 -3.23 -4.61 12.97
N ALA A 180 -3.32 -3.39 12.41
CA ALA A 180 -3.55 -3.23 10.98
C ALA A 180 -2.45 -3.93 10.20
N LEU A 181 -2.85 -4.84 9.34
CA LEU A 181 -2.01 -5.57 8.41
C LEU A 181 -2.74 -5.67 7.08
N VAL A 182 -2.08 -5.28 6.01
CA VAL A 182 -2.59 -5.47 4.65
C VAL A 182 -1.65 -6.43 3.94
N LYS A 183 -2.16 -7.59 3.54
CA LYS A 183 -1.36 -8.59 2.82
C LYS A 183 -0.65 -7.97 1.62
N GLY A 184 0.66 -8.17 1.55
CA GLY A 184 1.50 -7.64 0.48
C GLY A 184 1.66 -6.11 0.46
N ARG A 185 1.42 -5.43 1.58
CA ARG A 185 1.67 -3.99 1.76
C ARG A 185 2.46 -3.80 3.05
N VAL A 186 3.76 -3.64 2.92
CA VAL A 186 4.73 -3.60 4.03
C VAL A 186 4.44 -4.71 5.06
N GLU A 187 4.14 -5.89 4.55
CA GLU A 187 3.75 -7.04 5.34
C GLU A 187 4.98 -7.66 6.00
N LEU A 188 5.13 -7.49 7.30
CA LEU A 188 6.22 -8.09 8.06
C LEU A 188 6.12 -9.61 8.09
N VAL A 189 7.27 -10.28 7.93
CA VAL A 189 7.42 -11.72 8.16
C VAL A 189 8.37 -11.91 9.35
N PRO A 190 7.83 -12.20 10.55
CA PRO A 190 8.59 -12.13 11.82
C PRO A 190 9.43 -13.39 12.07
N ILE A 191 10.43 -13.65 11.23
CA ILE A 191 11.31 -14.84 11.29
C ILE A 191 12.56 -14.66 12.15
N SER A 192 13.00 -13.42 12.42
CA SER A 192 14.26 -13.18 13.15
C SER A 192 14.17 -12.00 14.12
N HIS A 193 15.01 -12.03 15.14
CA HIS A 193 15.25 -10.89 16.03
C HIS A 193 16.42 -10.01 15.55
N LYS A 194 17.28 -10.52 14.67
CA LYS A 194 18.50 -9.86 14.18
C LYS A 194 18.22 -8.91 13.03
N PHE A 195 17.28 -9.26 12.15
CA PHE A 195 16.93 -8.47 10.97
C PHE A 195 15.42 -8.43 10.76
N THR A 196 14.96 -7.49 9.97
CA THR A 196 13.55 -7.35 9.58
C THR A 196 13.40 -7.74 8.11
N ILE A 197 12.42 -8.61 7.78
CA ILE A 197 12.03 -8.88 6.41
C ILE A 197 10.56 -8.54 6.21
N LEU A 198 10.23 -7.93 5.07
CA LEU A 198 8.88 -7.57 4.71
C LEU A 198 8.59 -7.82 3.23
N ILE A 199 7.31 -7.97 2.92
CA ILE A 199 6.79 -8.15 1.56
C ILE A 199 5.96 -6.93 1.18
N ASP A 200 6.17 -6.40 -0.04
CA ASP A 200 5.38 -5.29 -0.58
C ASP A 200 5.04 -5.45 -2.06
N TYR A 201 3.96 -4.81 -2.47
CA TYR A 201 3.49 -4.84 -3.86
C TYR A 201 4.08 -3.74 -4.75
N ALA A 202 5.03 -2.94 -4.28
CA ALA A 202 5.69 -1.93 -5.08
C ALA A 202 6.30 -2.56 -6.35
N HIS A 203 5.80 -2.16 -7.52
CA HIS A 203 6.15 -2.77 -8.82
C HIS A 203 6.34 -1.73 -9.93
N ASN A 204 6.55 -0.47 -9.56
CA ASN A 204 6.90 0.62 -10.45
C ASN A 204 7.83 1.61 -9.72
N GLU A 205 8.42 2.53 -10.47
CA GLU A 205 9.40 3.51 -9.99
C GLU A 205 8.89 4.29 -8.76
N ALA A 206 7.77 4.99 -8.89
CA ALA A 206 7.25 5.85 -7.83
C ALA A 206 6.88 5.09 -6.54
N ALA A 207 6.27 3.90 -6.66
CA ALA A 207 5.94 3.08 -5.50
C ALA A 207 7.19 2.53 -4.82
N THR A 208 8.21 2.14 -5.61
CA THR A 208 9.49 1.63 -5.09
C THR A 208 10.24 2.75 -4.36
N GLU A 209 10.31 3.95 -4.94
CA GLU A 209 10.93 5.12 -4.32
C GLU A 209 10.27 5.46 -2.98
N SER A 210 8.96 5.64 -2.98
CA SER A 210 8.20 5.96 -1.77
C SER A 210 8.35 4.90 -0.67
N LEU A 211 8.36 3.62 -1.03
CA LEU A 211 8.59 2.53 -0.08
C LEU A 211 10.01 2.61 0.52
N ILE A 212 11.04 2.71 -0.32
CA ILE A 212 12.43 2.73 0.14
C ILE A 212 12.69 3.95 1.03
N GLU A 213 12.19 5.13 0.66
CA GLU A 213 12.29 6.35 1.48
C GLU A 213 11.63 6.15 2.85
N THR A 214 10.41 5.59 2.87
CA THR A 214 9.72 5.26 4.12
C THR A 214 10.55 4.29 4.98
N LEU A 215 11.14 3.26 4.38
CA LEU A 215 11.94 2.28 5.11
C LEU A 215 13.26 2.87 5.62
N ARG A 216 13.83 3.84 4.90
CA ARG A 216 15.04 4.58 5.32
C ARG A 216 14.81 5.40 6.60
N GLU A 217 13.61 5.90 6.84
CA GLU A 217 13.29 6.61 8.09
C GLU A 217 13.57 5.75 9.34
N TYR A 218 13.45 4.41 9.23
CA TYR A 218 13.72 3.46 10.31
C TYR A 218 15.22 3.20 10.58
N ASN A 219 16.12 3.92 9.88
CA ASN A 219 17.58 3.85 10.03
C ASN A 219 18.13 2.41 10.09
N PRO A 220 17.83 1.56 9.09
CA PRO A 220 18.40 0.22 9.04
C PRO A 220 19.93 0.29 8.88
N ASN A 221 20.67 -0.67 9.45
CA ASN A 221 22.09 -0.77 9.22
C ASN A 221 22.40 -0.98 7.74
N ARG A 222 21.54 -1.76 7.06
CA ARG A 222 21.57 -1.99 5.62
C ARG A 222 20.16 -2.21 5.11
N LEU A 223 19.78 -1.52 4.04
CA LEU A 223 18.51 -1.74 3.33
C LEU A 223 18.77 -2.62 2.10
N VAL A 224 18.25 -3.82 2.13
CA VAL A 224 18.33 -4.81 1.05
C VAL A 224 17.01 -4.87 0.30
N VAL A 225 17.03 -4.82 -1.03
CA VAL A 225 15.82 -4.92 -1.86
C VAL A 225 15.90 -6.14 -2.77
N VAL A 226 14.94 -7.07 -2.62
CA VAL A 226 14.78 -8.25 -3.49
C VAL A 226 13.68 -7.94 -4.49
N PHE A 227 14.00 -7.86 -5.78
CA PHE A 227 13.01 -7.50 -6.78
C PHE A 227 13.31 -8.03 -8.18
N GLY A 228 12.25 -8.12 -8.95
CA GLY A 228 12.24 -8.34 -10.38
C GLY A 228 11.18 -7.48 -11.03
N CYS A 229 10.97 -7.68 -12.32
CA CYS A 229 9.91 -6.99 -13.07
C CYS A 229 9.12 -7.96 -13.92
N GLY A 230 7.83 -7.67 -14.10
CA GLY A 230 6.96 -8.49 -14.94
C GLY A 230 7.36 -8.45 -16.42
N GLY A 231 7.35 -9.61 -17.05
CA GLY A 231 7.50 -9.75 -18.50
C GLY A 231 6.26 -9.26 -19.26
N ASN A 232 6.40 -8.97 -20.55
CA ASN A 232 5.35 -8.42 -21.42
C ASN A 232 4.70 -7.14 -20.85
N ARG A 233 5.53 -6.30 -20.22
CA ARG A 233 5.18 -5.01 -19.64
C ARG A 233 6.16 -3.93 -20.13
N SER A 234 5.82 -2.66 -19.86
CA SER A 234 6.67 -1.54 -20.23
C SER A 234 8.08 -1.67 -19.64
N LYS A 235 9.09 -1.60 -20.51
CA LYS A 235 10.50 -1.60 -20.10
C LYS A 235 10.88 -0.40 -19.24
N LEU A 236 10.13 0.71 -19.33
CA LEU A 236 10.36 1.90 -18.50
C LEU A 236 10.28 1.58 -17.01
N ARG A 237 9.41 0.64 -16.60
CA ARG A 237 9.35 0.17 -15.21
C ARG A 237 10.65 -0.47 -14.75
N ARG A 238 11.30 -1.27 -15.61
CA ARG A 238 12.55 -1.97 -15.32
C ARG A 238 13.68 -0.96 -15.08
N TYR A 239 13.77 0.03 -15.99
CA TYR A 239 14.76 1.10 -15.89
C TYR A 239 14.51 1.96 -14.64
N GLY A 240 13.27 2.40 -14.39
CA GLY A 240 12.92 3.24 -13.25
C GLY A 240 13.16 2.53 -11.91
N MET A 241 12.69 1.28 -11.73
CA MET A 241 12.94 0.53 -10.50
C MET A 241 14.43 0.26 -10.28
N GLY A 242 15.18 -0.07 -11.33
CA GLY A 242 16.63 -0.23 -11.28
C GLY A 242 17.33 1.05 -10.84
N GLU A 243 16.98 2.19 -11.42
CA GLU A 243 17.52 3.51 -11.08
C GLU A 243 17.27 3.87 -9.61
N VAL A 244 16.04 3.70 -9.14
CA VAL A 244 15.65 3.98 -7.75
C VAL A 244 16.39 3.07 -6.76
N CYS A 245 16.39 1.76 -6.99
CA CYS A 245 17.09 0.82 -6.10
C CYS A 245 18.60 1.08 -6.05
N ALA A 246 19.21 1.44 -7.18
CA ALA A 246 20.63 1.77 -7.21
C ALA A 246 20.98 3.04 -6.42
N LYS A 247 20.06 4.03 -6.37
CA LYS A 247 20.25 5.27 -5.62
C LYS A 247 19.99 5.12 -4.13
N LEU A 248 18.98 4.35 -3.77
CA LEU A 248 18.40 4.39 -2.43
C LEU A 248 18.62 3.12 -1.60
N ALA A 249 18.89 1.96 -2.21
CA ALA A 249 19.19 0.73 -1.48
C ALA A 249 20.70 0.56 -1.26
N ASP A 250 21.10 -0.16 -0.20
CA ASP A 250 22.50 -0.51 0.05
C ASP A 250 22.92 -1.75 -0.72
N PHE A 251 21.95 -2.64 -1.00
CA PHE A 251 22.16 -3.87 -1.73
C PHE A 251 20.89 -4.32 -2.45
N SER A 252 21.02 -4.79 -3.67
CA SER A 252 19.89 -5.28 -4.48
C SER A 252 20.08 -6.75 -4.86
N ILE A 253 19.04 -7.55 -4.76
CA ILE A 253 18.98 -8.92 -5.25
C ILE A 253 18.03 -8.93 -6.44
N LEU A 254 18.59 -9.08 -7.64
CA LEU A 254 17.85 -9.06 -8.89
C LEU A 254 17.36 -10.46 -9.24
N THR A 255 16.06 -10.62 -9.38
CA THR A 255 15.44 -11.92 -9.58
C THR A 255 14.25 -11.84 -10.54
N GLU A 256 13.56 -12.96 -10.75
CA GLU A 256 12.30 -12.94 -11.49
C GLU A 256 11.14 -12.34 -10.67
N ASP A 257 10.14 -11.91 -11.40
CA ASP A 257 8.76 -11.73 -10.94
C ASP A 257 7.86 -12.66 -11.77
N ASN A 258 6.78 -12.20 -12.36
CA ASN A 258 6.02 -12.92 -13.39
C ASN A 258 6.64 -12.62 -14.76
N ASN A 259 7.67 -13.38 -15.14
CA ASN A 259 8.41 -13.16 -16.38
C ASN A 259 7.62 -13.55 -17.64
N ARG A 260 6.52 -14.29 -17.50
CA ARG A 260 5.61 -14.72 -18.60
C ARG A 260 6.40 -15.34 -19.75
N PHE A 261 6.43 -14.70 -20.92
CA PHE A 261 7.10 -15.18 -22.12
C PHE A 261 8.46 -14.54 -22.39
N GLU A 262 8.98 -13.72 -21.46
CA GLU A 262 10.33 -13.15 -21.58
C GLU A 262 11.33 -13.93 -20.73
N LYS A 263 12.59 -13.95 -21.17
CA LYS A 263 13.67 -14.52 -20.37
C LYS A 263 14.00 -13.63 -19.19
N VAL A 264 14.22 -14.23 -18.04
CA VAL A 264 14.52 -13.51 -16.79
C VAL A 264 15.81 -12.68 -16.96
N GLU A 265 16.81 -13.25 -17.63
CA GLU A 265 18.12 -12.62 -17.88
C GLU A 265 17.97 -11.32 -18.69
N ASP A 266 17.07 -11.29 -19.67
CA ASP A 266 16.80 -10.08 -20.47
C ASP A 266 16.12 -9.00 -19.62
N ILE A 267 15.22 -9.39 -18.73
CA ILE A 267 14.56 -8.47 -17.78
C ILE A 267 15.60 -7.90 -16.80
N ILE A 268 16.48 -8.74 -16.25
CA ILE A 268 17.56 -8.33 -15.34
C ILE A 268 18.54 -7.39 -16.07
N ALA A 269 18.86 -7.64 -17.33
CA ALA A 269 19.71 -6.75 -18.13
C ALA A 269 19.07 -5.35 -18.31
N ASP A 270 17.76 -5.29 -18.53
CA ASP A 270 17.04 -4.00 -18.56
C ASP A 270 17.10 -3.29 -17.18
N ILE A 271 16.89 -4.01 -16.07
CA ILE A 271 17.01 -3.46 -14.70
C ILE A 271 18.40 -2.89 -14.46
N LYS A 272 19.45 -3.63 -14.82
CA LYS A 272 20.87 -3.19 -14.70
C LYS A 272 21.16 -1.92 -15.50
N THR A 273 20.50 -1.75 -16.65
CA THR A 273 20.60 -0.49 -17.43
C THR A 273 20.09 0.70 -16.61
N GLY A 274 18.99 0.54 -15.89
CA GLY A 274 18.48 1.55 -14.95
C GLY A 274 19.42 1.76 -13.76
N MET A 275 19.95 0.67 -13.19
CA MET A 275 20.89 0.75 -12.06
C MET A 275 22.15 1.54 -12.42
N ALA A 276 22.73 1.28 -13.58
CA ALA A 276 23.92 2.01 -14.06
C ALA A 276 23.67 3.51 -14.22
N LYS A 277 22.43 3.91 -14.57
CA LYS A 277 22.01 5.31 -14.63
C LYS A 277 21.85 5.93 -13.23
N GLY A 278 21.31 5.17 -12.28
CA GLY A 278 21.08 5.63 -10.92
C GLY A 278 22.37 5.77 -10.11
N ASN A 279 23.15 4.69 -10.06
CA ASN A 279 24.46 4.63 -9.41
C ASN A 279 25.25 3.47 -10.03
N PRO A 280 26.30 3.74 -10.83
CA PRO A 280 27.10 2.70 -11.48
C PRO A 280 27.88 1.82 -10.49
N ASP A 281 28.10 2.28 -9.25
CA ASP A 281 28.80 1.55 -8.19
C ASP A 281 27.84 0.81 -7.25
N ALA A 282 26.52 0.77 -7.58
CA ALA A 282 25.51 0.09 -6.77
C ALA A 282 25.84 -1.41 -6.63
N LYS A 283 25.70 -1.91 -5.40
CA LYS A 283 25.99 -3.31 -5.08
C LYS A 283 24.74 -4.17 -5.35
N TYR A 284 24.91 -5.24 -6.10
CA TYR A 284 23.83 -6.18 -6.38
C TYR A 284 24.35 -7.60 -6.64
N VAL A 285 23.44 -8.55 -6.60
CA VAL A 285 23.63 -9.93 -7.08
C VAL A 285 22.45 -10.31 -8.00
N GLU A 286 22.75 -11.16 -8.98
CA GLU A 286 21.76 -11.70 -9.91
C GLU A 286 21.45 -13.15 -9.53
N ILE A 287 20.22 -13.41 -9.13
CA ILE A 287 19.72 -14.75 -8.78
C ILE A 287 18.39 -14.93 -9.50
N PRO A 288 18.39 -15.53 -10.70
CA PRO A 288 17.21 -15.61 -11.57
C PRO A 288 16.00 -16.29 -10.93
N ASP A 289 16.17 -17.41 -10.21
CA ASP A 289 15.08 -18.05 -9.49
C ASP A 289 14.73 -17.27 -8.21
N ARG A 290 13.46 -16.92 -8.04
CA ARG A 290 13.03 -16.09 -6.93
C ARG A 290 13.05 -16.83 -5.58
N LEU A 291 12.87 -18.13 -5.57
CA LEU A 291 13.00 -18.91 -4.33
C LEU A 291 14.45 -18.89 -3.84
N ASP A 292 15.41 -19.13 -4.74
CA ASP A 292 16.84 -19.05 -4.41
C ASP A 292 17.22 -17.64 -3.97
N ALA A 293 16.60 -16.58 -4.53
CA ALA A 293 16.83 -15.20 -4.14
C ALA A 293 16.31 -14.91 -2.72
N LEU A 294 15.17 -15.49 -2.33
CA LEU A 294 14.64 -15.37 -0.96
C LEU A 294 15.56 -16.10 0.05
N HIS A 295 16.00 -17.30 -0.27
CA HIS A 295 16.96 -18.05 0.54
C HIS A 295 18.26 -17.27 0.72
N TYR A 296 18.82 -16.77 -0.39
CA TYR A 296 20.03 -15.96 -0.36
C TYR A 296 19.88 -14.71 0.52
N ALA A 297 18.73 -14.03 0.45
CA ALA A 297 18.47 -12.86 1.27
C ALA A 297 18.48 -13.17 2.77
N ILE A 298 17.95 -14.32 3.16
CA ILE A 298 17.91 -14.79 4.56
C ILE A 298 19.30 -15.22 5.01
N ASP A 299 20.03 -16.04 4.22
CA ASP A 299 21.36 -16.56 4.56
C ASP A 299 22.41 -15.48 4.72
N HIS A 300 22.28 -14.36 3.97
CA HIS A 300 23.22 -13.25 3.97
C HIS A 300 22.73 -12.03 4.75
N ALA A 301 21.60 -12.18 5.50
CA ALA A 301 21.10 -11.15 6.37
C ALA A 301 22.08 -10.85 7.51
N GLN A 302 22.24 -9.58 7.82
CA GLN A 302 23.10 -9.08 8.89
C GLN A 302 22.26 -8.45 10.00
N GLU A 303 22.88 -8.28 11.18
CA GLU A 303 22.20 -7.62 12.28
C GLU A 303 21.80 -6.19 11.93
N GLY A 304 20.54 -5.84 12.16
CA GLY A 304 19.98 -4.53 11.88
C GLY A 304 19.56 -4.31 10.41
N ASP A 305 19.68 -5.34 9.55
CA ASP A 305 19.17 -5.26 8.18
C ASP A 305 17.66 -5.04 8.13
N LEU A 306 17.23 -4.38 7.08
CA LEU A 306 15.86 -4.35 6.64
C LEU A 306 15.80 -4.84 5.20
N ILE A 307 15.11 -5.98 4.99
CA ILE A 307 15.01 -6.66 3.70
C ILE A 307 13.61 -6.47 3.15
N ALA A 308 13.49 -5.76 2.03
CA ALA A 308 12.23 -5.54 1.34
C ALA A 308 12.13 -6.47 0.12
N VAL A 309 11.18 -7.41 0.17
CA VAL A 309 10.82 -8.27 -0.96
C VAL A 309 9.68 -7.62 -1.70
N ILE A 310 9.94 -7.11 -2.91
CA ILE A 310 8.96 -6.27 -3.60
C ILE A 310 8.56 -6.83 -4.98
N GLY A 311 7.40 -6.36 -5.45
CA GLY A 311 6.83 -6.67 -6.77
C GLY A 311 5.56 -7.51 -6.70
N LYS A 312 5.59 -8.65 -6.00
CA LYS A 312 4.48 -9.62 -5.95
C LYS A 312 3.46 -9.32 -4.85
N GLY A 313 3.91 -8.86 -3.71
CA GLY A 313 3.02 -8.54 -2.58
C GLY A 313 2.11 -9.72 -2.21
N HIS A 314 0.80 -9.56 -2.39
CA HIS A 314 -0.20 -10.59 -2.08
C HIS A 314 -0.44 -11.64 -3.17
N GLU A 315 0.31 -11.61 -4.28
CA GLU A 315 0.16 -12.59 -5.36
C GLU A 315 0.63 -13.97 -4.90
N ALA A 316 -0.28 -14.94 -4.97
CA ALA A 316 -0.04 -16.32 -4.53
C ALA A 316 0.47 -17.24 -5.65
N TYR A 317 1.05 -16.69 -6.71
CA TYR A 317 1.52 -17.44 -7.87
C TYR A 317 2.73 -16.80 -8.54
N ARG A 318 3.47 -17.58 -9.30
CA ARG A 318 4.40 -17.11 -10.33
C ARG A 318 3.93 -17.56 -11.70
N ASP A 319 4.12 -16.69 -12.71
CA ASP A 319 3.72 -16.94 -14.10
C ASP A 319 4.97 -17.05 -14.97
N ARG A 320 5.25 -18.27 -15.42
CA ARG A 320 6.32 -18.61 -16.37
C ARG A 320 5.69 -19.21 -17.62
N GLU A 321 5.94 -18.65 -18.78
CA GLU A 321 5.42 -19.09 -20.08
C GLU A 321 3.89 -19.23 -20.12
N GLY A 322 3.16 -18.36 -19.39
CA GLY A 322 1.71 -18.40 -19.26
C GLY A 322 1.18 -19.48 -18.31
N VAL A 323 2.07 -20.25 -17.66
CA VAL A 323 1.71 -21.24 -16.64
C VAL A 323 1.84 -20.62 -15.26
N LYS A 324 0.72 -20.56 -14.55
CA LYS A 324 0.68 -20.10 -13.15
C LYS A 324 0.88 -21.26 -12.21
N THR A 325 1.92 -21.17 -11.38
CA THR A 325 2.20 -22.14 -10.30
C THR A 325 2.07 -21.44 -8.94
N PRO A 326 1.61 -22.15 -7.90
CA PRO A 326 1.57 -21.59 -6.54
C PRO A 326 2.93 -21.04 -6.10
N PHE A 327 2.94 -19.85 -5.51
CA PHE A 327 4.14 -19.20 -5.00
C PHE A 327 3.73 -18.13 -3.98
N LEU A 328 3.70 -18.47 -2.71
CA LEU A 328 3.37 -17.60 -1.60
C LEU A 328 4.64 -17.23 -0.86
N GLU A 329 5.16 -16.03 -1.10
CA GLU A 329 6.45 -15.59 -0.57
C GLU A 329 6.52 -15.70 0.96
N ARG A 330 5.45 -15.33 1.66
CA ARG A 330 5.38 -15.41 3.13
C ARG A 330 5.61 -16.84 3.62
N GLU A 331 4.87 -17.80 3.08
CA GLU A 331 4.98 -19.21 3.48
C GLU A 331 6.37 -19.76 3.18
N LEU A 332 6.92 -19.47 2.00
CA LEU A 332 8.26 -19.90 1.61
C LEU A 332 9.37 -19.33 2.50
N ILE A 333 9.24 -18.07 2.92
CA ILE A 333 10.17 -17.42 3.85
C ILE A 333 10.07 -18.07 5.24
N GLU A 334 8.84 -18.29 5.75
CA GLU A 334 8.59 -18.89 7.06
C GLU A 334 9.06 -20.35 7.10
N GLU A 335 8.81 -21.14 6.05
CA GLU A 335 9.27 -22.53 5.90
C GLU A 335 10.80 -22.61 5.92
N TYR A 336 11.47 -21.80 5.07
CA TYR A 336 12.93 -21.79 5.02
C TYR A 336 13.59 -21.36 6.33
N ALA A 337 13.04 -20.37 6.99
CA ALA A 337 13.55 -19.92 8.30
C ALA A 337 13.41 -21.02 9.37
N ALA A 338 12.30 -21.78 9.34
CA ALA A 338 12.10 -22.92 10.26
C ALA A 338 13.08 -24.07 9.97
N GLU A 339 13.36 -24.36 8.69
CA GLU A 339 14.31 -25.42 8.29
C GLU A 339 15.75 -25.08 8.65
N THR A 340 16.15 -23.82 8.53
CA THR A 340 17.53 -23.38 8.76
C THR A 340 17.80 -22.93 10.19
N GLY A 341 16.75 -22.83 11.03
CA GLY A 341 16.88 -22.43 12.43
C GLY A 341 17.28 -20.95 12.59
N VAL A 342 16.83 -20.09 11.69
CA VAL A 342 17.01 -18.64 11.77
C VAL A 342 16.28 -18.10 12.99
N GLU A 343 17.02 -17.46 13.93
CA GLU A 343 16.51 -16.83 15.16
C GLU A 343 16.63 -15.29 15.12
#